data_5d4bfa15c400357ecf4dd3fae955c297
#
_entry.id   5d4bfa15c400357ecf4dd3fae955c297
#
_cell.length_a   1.000
_cell.length_b   1.000
_cell.length_c   1.000
_cell.angle_alpha   90.00
_cell.angle_beta   90.00
_cell.angle_gamma   90.00
#
_symmetry.space_group_name_H-M   'P 1'
#
loop_
_entity.id
_entity.type
_entity.pdbx_description
1 polymer ?
#
loop_
_entity_poly.entity_id
_entity_poly.type
_entity_poly.pdbx_seq_one_letter_code
_entity_poly.pdbx_strand_id
1 'polypeptide(L)'
;GDKSIIYSSPYNPLFFGEGTIPMGTAYAVKASISDPSTLFANLLIAEMNKQGVVFKGTIKIVQSDDIKMNTSKMNIVFEHKSPTIKEICTYANLVSNNLYAECLLKEISFKMNGVGSAQNGINHIKKYLSSKNVDTIGMVLRDGSGMSPFNSISPNQFTQFLVSKSLNTIYVTSIPIAGLQGTVAHICKGSEGKIRVKSGTMNGTTCYSGYVQTNSGNRYAVSFMVNKHEAKNRMVQHVLSTALMEIMRSN
;
A
#
# COMPACT_ATOMS: atom_id res chain seq x y z
N GLY A 1 -3.60 18.75 -18.44
CA GLY A 1 -3.22 17.88 -17.33
C GLY A 1 -4.19 16.72 -17.23
N ASP A 2 -3.80 15.69 -16.47
CA ASP A 2 -4.66 14.56 -16.18
C ASP A 2 -5.67 14.92 -15.08
N LYS A 3 -6.96 14.84 -15.40
CA LYS A 3 -8.08 14.93 -14.46
C LYS A 3 -9.08 13.82 -14.71
N SER A 4 -8.65 12.72 -15.35
CA SER A 4 -9.51 11.59 -15.64
C SER A 4 -9.76 10.75 -14.38
N ILE A 5 -11.00 10.37 -14.18
CA ILE A 5 -11.46 9.48 -13.11
C ILE A 5 -12.27 8.36 -13.76
N ILE A 6 -12.03 7.14 -13.33
CA ILE A 6 -12.85 5.99 -13.70
C ILE A 6 -13.59 5.54 -12.45
N TYR A 7 -14.90 5.56 -12.52
CA TYR A 7 -15.80 5.07 -11.48
C TYR A 7 -16.20 3.63 -11.78
N SER A 8 -16.13 2.77 -10.77
CA SER A 8 -16.61 1.40 -10.81
C SER A 8 -17.14 1.00 -9.44
N SER A 9 -17.97 -0.04 -9.40
CA SER A 9 -18.42 -0.64 -8.14
C SER A 9 -18.22 -2.16 -8.17
N PRO A 10 -18.06 -2.80 -7.01
CA PRO A 10 -17.94 -4.26 -6.94
C PRO A 10 -19.13 -4.93 -7.64
N TYR A 11 -18.82 -6.03 -8.37
CA TYR A 11 -19.81 -6.86 -9.09
C TYR A 11 -20.65 -6.14 -10.15
N ASN A 12 -20.30 -4.91 -10.53
CA ASN A 12 -20.94 -4.18 -11.63
C ASN A 12 -19.98 -4.14 -12.83
N PRO A 13 -20.40 -4.65 -14.03
CA PRO A 13 -19.55 -4.62 -15.21
C PRO A 13 -19.43 -3.23 -15.85
N LEU A 14 -20.22 -2.24 -15.40
CA LEU A 14 -20.20 -0.90 -15.96
C LEU A 14 -19.10 -0.04 -15.34
N PHE A 15 -18.37 0.64 -16.19
CA PHE A 15 -17.37 1.63 -15.82
C PHE A 15 -17.76 2.98 -16.42
N PHE A 16 -17.65 4.03 -15.62
CA PHE A 16 -17.89 5.40 -16.08
C PHE A 16 -16.57 6.17 -16.06
N GLY A 17 -16.19 6.74 -17.18
CA GLY A 17 -15.02 7.60 -17.29
C GLY A 17 -15.43 9.07 -17.39
N GLU A 18 -14.81 9.94 -16.59
CA GLU A 18 -15.02 11.38 -16.62
C GLU A 18 -13.69 12.11 -16.53
N GLY A 19 -13.61 13.30 -17.13
CA GLY A 19 -12.50 14.22 -16.98
C GLY A 19 -11.77 14.54 -18.27
N THR A 20 -10.49 14.92 -18.13
CA THR A 20 -9.63 15.31 -19.25
C THR A 20 -8.34 14.50 -19.20
N ILE A 21 -7.85 14.14 -20.40
CA ILE A 21 -6.55 13.49 -20.57
C ILE A 21 -5.57 14.45 -21.26
N PRO A 22 -4.25 14.33 -21.05
CA PRO A 22 -3.27 15.09 -21.79
C PRO A 22 -3.35 14.81 -23.29
N MET A 23 -3.02 15.79 -24.09
CA MET A 23 -2.84 15.60 -25.52
C MET A 23 -1.61 14.71 -25.77
N GLY A 24 -1.75 13.71 -26.60
CA GLY A 24 -0.69 12.75 -26.91
C GLY A 24 -1.25 11.38 -27.30
N THR A 25 -0.36 10.43 -27.61
CA THR A 25 -0.72 9.05 -27.93
C THR A 25 -0.62 8.14 -26.69
N ALA A 26 -1.54 7.19 -26.56
CA ALA A 26 -1.48 6.10 -25.58
C ALA A 26 -1.42 6.54 -24.09
N TYR A 27 -2.30 7.46 -23.68
CA TYR A 27 -2.44 7.79 -22.27
C TYR A 27 -3.24 6.71 -21.51
N ALA A 28 -2.63 6.07 -20.52
CA ALA A 28 -3.24 4.99 -19.77
C ALA A 28 -3.82 5.49 -18.44
N VAL A 29 -5.10 5.24 -18.22
CA VAL A 29 -5.78 5.45 -16.94
C VAL A 29 -6.04 4.09 -16.30
N LYS A 30 -5.79 3.97 -15.00
CA LYS A 30 -5.96 2.72 -14.25
C LYS A 30 -7.19 2.81 -13.36
N ALA A 31 -7.94 1.71 -13.30
CA ALA A 31 -9.08 1.57 -12.40
C ALA A 31 -9.10 0.17 -11.75
N SER A 32 -9.89 0.03 -10.70
CA SER A 32 -10.13 -1.27 -10.06
C SER A 32 -11.02 -2.13 -10.94
N ILE A 33 -10.74 -3.43 -10.98
CA ILE A 33 -11.59 -4.43 -11.64
C ILE A 33 -12.75 -4.76 -10.70
N SER A 34 -13.97 -4.68 -11.21
CA SER A 34 -15.19 -4.93 -10.43
C SER A 34 -15.39 -6.40 -10.06
N ASP A 35 -15.02 -7.31 -10.96
CA ASP A 35 -15.10 -8.76 -10.76
C ASP A 35 -13.84 -9.46 -11.32
N PRO A 36 -12.76 -9.53 -10.50
CA PRO A 36 -11.51 -10.14 -10.93
C PRO A 36 -11.62 -11.65 -11.17
N SER A 37 -12.53 -12.34 -10.49
CA SER A 37 -12.72 -13.80 -10.66
C SER A 37 -13.30 -14.14 -12.04
N THR A 38 -14.35 -13.45 -12.43
CA THR A 38 -14.94 -13.62 -13.79
C THR A 38 -13.96 -13.19 -14.87
N LEU A 39 -13.23 -12.08 -14.67
CA LEU A 39 -12.21 -11.65 -15.62
C LEU A 39 -11.12 -12.72 -15.80
N PHE A 40 -10.60 -13.26 -14.70
CA PHE A 40 -9.59 -14.33 -14.76
C PHE A 40 -10.09 -15.55 -15.54
N ALA A 41 -11.30 -16.02 -15.24
CA ALA A 41 -11.89 -17.16 -15.93
C ALA A 41 -12.05 -16.91 -17.44
N ASN A 42 -12.53 -15.73 -17.82
CA ASN A 42 -12.67 -15.34 -19.23
C ASN A 42 -11.32 -15.25 -19.95
N LEU A 43 -10.30 -14.68 -19.32
CA LEU A 43 -8.95 -14.60 -19.88
C LEU A 43 -8.32 -15.99 -20.04
N LEU A 44 -8.53 -16.89 -19.07
CA LEU A 44 -8.06 -18.27 -19.15
C LEU A 44 -8.71 -19.00 -20.32
N ILE A 45 -10.04 -18.91 -20.49
CA ILE A 45 -10.76 -19.50 -21.61
C ILE A 45 -10.29 -18.93 -22.95
N ALA A 46 -10.10 -17.62 -23.02
CA ALA A 46 -9.59 -16.97 -24.23
C ALA A 46 -8.20 -17.51 -24.62
N GLU A 47 -7.33 -17.71 -23.64
CA GLU A 47 -6.01 -18.26 -23.89
C GLU A 47 -6.05 -19.75 -24.25
N MET A 48 -6.90 -20.55 -23.60
CA MET A 48 -7.14 -21.96 -23.99
C MET A 48 -7.59 -22.06 -25.44
N ASN A 49 -8.55 -21.23 -25.89
CA ASN A 49 -9.04 -21.22 -27.26
C ASN A 49 -7.92 -20.88 -28.26
N LYS A 50 -7.02 -19.93 -27.94
CA LYS A 50 -5.85 -19.65 -28.79
C LYS A 50 -4.92 -20.85 -28.96
N GLN A 51 -4.83 -21.70 -27.92
CA GLN A 51 -4.03 -22.92 -27.93
C GLN A 51 -4.78 -24.11 -28.53
N GLY A 52 -5.96 -23.91 -29.12
CA GLY A 52 -6.79 -24.97 -29.73
C GLY A 52 -7.61 -25.81 -28.74
N VAL A 53 -7.63 -25.42 -27.46
CA VAL A 53 -8.41 -26.10 -26.42
C VAL A 53 -9.78 -25.43 -26.29
N VAL A 54 -10.84 -26.11 -26.71
CA VAL A 54 -12.19 -25.57 -26.66
C VAL A 54 -12.84 -25.85 -25.31
N PHE A 55 -13.18 -24.79 -24.58
CA PHE A 55 -13.92 -24.89 -23.33
C PHE A 55 -15.41 -25.11 -23.61
N LYS A 56 -15.95 -26.21 -23.12
CA LYS A 56 -17.39 -26.61 -23.32
C LYS A 56 -18.21 -26.52 -22.01
N GLY A 57 -17.63 -26.02 -20.94
CA GLY A 57 -18.27 -25.93 -19.63
C GLY A 57 -18.94 -24.58 -19.37
N THR A 58 -19.42 -24.41 -18.15
CA THR A 58 -19.92 -23.15 -17.62
C THR A 58 -18.98 -22.66 -16.52
N ILE A 59 -18.76 -21.35 -16.47
CA ILE A 59 -18.02 -20.70 -15.37
C ILE A 59 -18.97 -20.63 -14.16
N LYS A 60 -18.52 -21.13 -13.02
CA LYS A 60 -19.18 -20.92 -11.74
C LYS A 60 -18.21 -20.23 -10.80
N ILE A 61 -18.52 -19.00 -10.41
CA ILE A 61 -17.79 -18.29 -9.37
C ILE A 61 -18.35 -18.72 -8.02
N VAL A 62 -17.46 -19.14 -7.16
CA VAL A 62 -17.81 -19.63 -5.85
C VAL A 62 -17.25 -18.70 -4.81
N GLN A 63 -18.08 -18.24 -3.88
CA GLN A 63 -17.67 -17.44 -2.74
C GLN A 63 -17.27 -18.34 -1.56
N SER A 64 -16.42 -17.81 -0.67
CA SER A 64 -15.79 -18.58 0.41
C SER A 64 -16.78 -19.31 1.34
N ASP A 65 -18.00 -18.79 1.46
CA ASP A 65 -19.03 -19.35 2.34
C ASP A 65 -19.79 -20.54 1.72
N ASP A 66 -19.66 -20.74 0.42
CA ASP A 66 -20.41 -21.74 -0.34
C ASP A 66 -19.69 -23.10 -0.43
N ILE A 67 -18.43 -23.20 -0.04
CA ILE A 67 -17.66 -24.43 -0.29
C ILE A 67 -16.86 -24.92 0.91
N LYS A 68 -17.25 -26.06 1.40
CA LYS A 68 -16.32 -27.07 1.91
C LYS A 68 -15.77 -27.84 0.70
N MET A 69 -14.83 -27.28 -0.03
CA MET A 69 -14.17 -28.02 -1.11
C MET A 69 -13.34 -29.15 -0.51
N ASN A 70 -13.67 -30.38 -0.87
CA ASN A 70 -12.83 -31.51 -0.50
C ASN A 70 -11.59 -31.53 -1.42
N THR A 71 -10.57 -30.80 -1.01
CA THR A 71 -9.31 -30.66 -1.78
C THR A 71 -8.54 -31.98 -1.87
N SER A 72 -8.83 -32.99 -1.03
CA SER A 72 -8.13 -34.28 -1.06
C SER A 72 -8.39 -35.10 -2.34
N LYS A 73 -9.44 -34.74 -3.11
CA LYS A 73 -9.77 -35.37 -4.40
C LYS A 73 -9.34 -34.54 -5.62
N MET A 74 -8.60 -33.45 -5.42
CA MET A 74 -8.16 -32.57 -6.49
C MET A 74 -6.70 -32.82 -6.84
N ASN A 75 -6.40 -32.85 -8.14
CA ASN A 75 -5.04 -32.85 -8.64
C ASN A 75 -4.56 -31.41 -8.80
N ILE A 76 -3.35 -31.10 -8.34
CA ILE A 76 -2.71 -29.80 -8.57
C ILE A 76 -2.26 -29.80 -10.05
N VAL A 77 -2.84 -28.90 -10.84
CA VAL A 77 -2.49 -28.72 -12.25
C VAL A 77 -1.34 -27.71 -12.41
N PHE A 78 -1.33 -26.70 -11.56
CA PHE A 78 -0.32 -25.63 -11.58
C PHE A 78 -0.17 -24.99 -10.19
N GLU A 79 1.05 -24.65 -9.84
CA GLU A 79 1.38 -23.91 -8.61
C GLU A 79 2.07 -22.59 -8.96
N HIS A 80 1.49 -21.47 -8.54
CA HIS A 80 2.10 -20.16 -8.63
C HIS A 80 2.77 -19.80 -7.31
N LYS A 81 4.08 -19.49 -7.36
CA LYS A 81 4.83 -18.98 -6.20
C LYS A 81 4.87 -17.46 -6.25
N SER A 82 4.38 -16.82 -5.19
CA SER A 82 4.50 -15.37 -5.05
C SER A 82 5.95 -14.94 -4.83
N PRO A 83 6.28 -13.67 -5.09
CA PRO A 83 7.50 -13.07 -4.53
C PRO A 83 7.54 -13.19 -3.00
N THR A 84 8.72 -13.02 -2.42
CA THR A 84 8.89 -13.03 -0.96
C THR A 84 8.13 -11.87 -0.29
N ILE A 85 7.74 -12.03 0.97
CA ILE A 85 7.12 -10.94 1.76
C ILE A 85 7.98 -9.67 1.76
N LYS A 86 9.30 -9.81 1.82
CA LYS A 86 10.23 -8.67 1.71
C LYS A 86 10.04 -7.90 0.41
N GLU A 87 9.98 -8.60 -0.72
CA GLU A 87 9.80 -7.98 -2.05
C GLU A 87 8.41 -7.34 -2.17
N ILE A 88 7.37 -8.04 -1.70
CA ILE A 88 5.99 -7.53 -1.69
C ILE A 88 5.89 -6.24 -0.86
N CYS A 89 6.43 -6.22 0.36
CA CYS A 89 6.42 -5.03 1.22
C CYS A 89 7.26 -3.89 0.62
N THR A 90 8.42 -4.19 0.04
CA THR A 90 9.27 -3.19 -0.61
C THR A 90 8.55 -2.56 -1.79
N TYR A 91 7.92 -3.36 -2.64
CA TYR A 91 7.13 -2.85 -3.76
C TYR A 91 5.92 -2.04 -3.29
N ALA A 92 5.17 -2.54 -2.30
CA ALA A 92 4.03 -1.83 -1.72
C ALA A 92 4.41 -0.45 -1.18
N ASN A 93 5.56 -0.34 -0.50
CA ASN A 93 6.07 0.94 -0.02
C ASN A 93 6.55 1.85 -1.15
N LEU A 94 7.25 1.29 -2.14
CA LEU A 94 7.83 2.03 -3.26
C LEU A 94 6.79 2.76 -4.10
N VAL A 95 5.74 2.03 -4.51
CA VAL A 95 4.68 2.57 -5.38
C VAL A 95 3.41 2.96 -4.63
N SER A 96 3.40 2.80 -3.30
CA SER A 96 2.23 3.05 -2.44
C SER A 96 1.00 2.24 -2.89
N ASN A 97 1.16 0.93 -3.03
CA ASN A 97 0.10 0.05 -3.52
C ASN A 97 -0.90 -0.29 -2.41
N ASN A 98 -2.10 0.29 -2.50
CA ASN A 98 -3.17 0.13 -1.52
C ASN A 98 -3.67 -1.31 -1.45
N LEU A 99 -3.84 -1.98 -2.60
CA LEU A 99 -4.33 -3.37 -2.65
C LEU A 99 -3.37 -4.31 -1.91
N TYR A 100 -2.06 -4.15 -2.09
CA TYR A 100 -1.08 -4.96 -1.38
C TYR A 100 -1.13 -4.73 0.13
N ALA A 101 -1.29 -3.48 0.57
CA ALA A 101 -1.42 -3.18 1.99
C ALA A 101 -2.68 -3.82 2.61
N GLU A 102 -3.83 -3.79 1.91
CA GLU A 102 -5.06 -4.46 2.34
C GLU A 102 -4.91 -6.00 2.37
N CYS A 103 -4.28 -6.58 1.34
CA CYS A 103 -4.03 -8.02 1.31
C CYS A 103 -3.09 -8.45 2.44
N LEU A 104 -2.02 -7.69 2.71
CA LEU A 104 -1.09 -7.98 3.81
C LEU A 104 -1.79 -7.89 5.18
N LEU A 105 -2.69 -6.92 5.38
CA LEU A 105 -3.49 -6.84 6.60
C LEU A 105 -4.36 -8.09 6.81
N LYS A 106 -5.03 -8.54 5.75
CA LYS A 106 -5.86 -9.75 5.79
C LYS A 106 -5.03 -11.02 5.94
N GLU A 107 -3.83 -11.06 5.35
CA GLU A 107 -2.91 -12.19 5.48
C GLU A 107 -2.41 -12.36 6.93
N ILE A 108 -2.16 -11.26 7.65
CA ILE A 108 -1.88 -11.31 9.10
C ILE A 108 -3.01 -12.02 9.84
N SER A 109 -4.26 -11.63 9.57
CA SER A 109 -5.42 -12.29 10.17
C SER A 109 -5.52 -13.77 9.78
N PHE A 110 -5.32 -14.08 8.50
CA PHE A 110 -5.38 -15.46 8.00
C PHE A 110 -4.35 -16.36 8.69
N LYS A 111 -3.12 -15.91 8.81
CA LYS A 111 -2.04 -16.64 9.51
C LYS A 111 -2.35 -16.88 10.99
N MET A 112 -3.01 -15.94 11.64
CA MET A 112 -3.27 -16.01 13.08
C MET A 112 -4.59 -16.71 13.43
N ASN A 113 -5.59 -16.65 12.56
CA ASN A 113 -6.96 -17.07 12.83
C ASN A 113 -7.55 -18.04 11.79
N GLY A 114 -6.84 -18.32 10.68
CA GLY A 114 -7.36 -19.12 9.57
C GLY A 114 -8.37 -18.39 8.67
N VAL A 115 -8.68 -17.12 8.95
CA VAL A 115 -9.64 -16.30 8.19
C VAL A 115 -9.07 -14.92 7.92
N GLY A 116 -9.13 -14.47 6.65
CA GLY A 116 -8.66 -13.15 6.23
C GLY A 116 -9.66 -12.04 6.57
N SER A 117 -9.51 -11.41 7.73
CA SER A 117 -10.36 -10.32 8.23
C SER A 117 -9.55 -9.05 8.47
N ALA A 118 -9.98 -7.90 7.92
CA ALA A 118 -9.32 -6.63 8.20
C ALA A 118 -9.39 -6.28 9.68
N GLN A 119 -10.53 -6.46 10.33
CA GLN A 119 -10.70 -6.16 11.75
C GLN A 119 -9.78 -7.01 12.65
N ASN A 120 -9.68 -8.31 12.39
CA ASN A 120 -8.77 -9.18 13.14
C ASN A 120 -7.30 -8.83 12.86
N GLY A 121 -6.94 -8.51 11.61
CA GLY A 121 -5.62 -8.03 11.24
C GLY A 121 -5.23 -6.77 12.02
N ILE A 122 -6.14 -5.78 12.10
CA ILE A 122 -5.96 -4.56 12.90
C ILE A 122 -5.74 -4.91 14.38
N ASN A 123 -6.53 -5.81 14.94
CA ASN A 123 -6.38 -6.23 16.34
C ASN A 123 -5.00 -6.85 16.59
N HIS A 124 -4.49 -7.67 15.66
CA HIS A 124 -3.14 -8.22 15.74
C HIS A 124 -2.06 -7.16 15.63
N ILE A 125 -2.22 -6.19 14.71
CA ILE A 125 -1.29 -5.05 14.59
C ILE A 125 -1.23 -4.28 15.90
N LYS A 126 -2.37 -3.93 16.51
CA LYS A 126 -2.40 -3.20 17.79
C LYS A 126 -1.73 -3.99 18.91
N LYS A 127 -2.00 -5.28 19.03
CA LYS A 127 -1.31 -6.16 20.01
C LYS A 127 0.20 -6.17 19.77
N TYR A 128 0.63 -6.27 18.52
CA TYR A 128 2.04 -6.23 18.16
C TYR A 128 2.69 -4.89 18.54
N LEU A 129 2.05 -3.75 18.23
CA LEU A 129 2.54 -2.42 18.59
C LEU A 129 2.70 -2.28 20.11
N SER A 130 1.69 -2.69 20.89
CA SER A 130 1.76 -2.70 22.36
C SER A 130 2.90 -3.58 22.88
N SER A 131 3.16 -4.74 22.26
CA SER A 131 4.29 -5.61 22.62
C SER A 131 5.67 -5.01 22.30
N LYS A 132 5.71 -3.93 21.52
CA LYS A 132 6.90 -3.14 21.20
C LYS A 132 6.96 -1.82 21.97
N ASN A 133 6.17 -1.69 23.03
CA ASN A 133 6.05 -0.50 23.85
C ASN A 133 5.62 0.76 23.06
N VAL A 134 4.85 0.56 21.98
CA VAL A 134 4.21 1.67 21.27
C VAL A 134 2.87 1.93 21.95
N ASP A 135 2.65 3.17 22.35
CA ASP A 135 1.35 3.59 22.88
C ASP A 135 0.27 3.47 21.80
N THR A 136 -0.81 2.75 22.10
CA THR A 136 -1.93 2.56 21.18
C THR A 136 -3.22 3.26 21.65
N ILE A 137 -3.15 4.05 22.73
CA ILE A 137 -4.29 4.82 23.24
C ILE A 137 -4.69 5.88 22.20
N GLY A 138 -5.97 5.96 21.89
CA GLY A 138 -6.49 6.87 20.87
C GLY A 138 -6.14 6.50 19.41
N MET A 139 -5.37 5.43 19.18
CA MET A 139 -5.11 4.93 17.83
C MET A 139 -6.35 4.27 17.24
N VAL A 140 -6.78 4.75 16.08
CA VAL A 140 -7.87 4.15 15.30
C VAL A 140 -7.32 3.71 13.95
N LEU A 141 -7.44 2.42 13.66
CA LEU A 141 -7.10 1.83 12.36
C LEU A 141 -8.37 1.22 11.79
N ARG A 142 -8.63 1.45 10.51
CA ARG A 142 -9.81 0.97 9.78
C ARG A 142 -9.42 0.10 8.59
N ASP A 143 -8.24 0.32 8.02
CA ASP A 143 -7.75 -0.35 6.83
C ASP A 143 -6.22 -0.53 6.88
N GLY A 144 -5.68 -1.26 5.91
CA GLY A 144 -4.25 -1.46 5.74
C GLY A 144 -3.59 -0.40 4.87
N SER A 145 -4.36 0.24 4.00
CA SER A 145 -3.87 1.19 3.00
C SER A 145 -3.75 2.63 3.51
N GLY A 146 -4.43 2.95 4.62
CA GLY A 146 -4.50 4.31 5.14
C GLY A 146 -5.48 5.21 4.39
N MET A 147 -6.35 4.65 3.54
CA MET A 147 -7.30 5.42 2.73
C MET A 147 -8.54 5.87 3.49
N SER A 148 -8.88 5.20 4.59
CA SER A 148 -10.00 5.61 5.42
C SER A 148 -9.73 6.95 6.11
N PRO A 149 -10.61 7.96 5.96
CA PRO A 149 -10.47 9.23 6.67
C PRO A 149 -10.69 9.10 8.19
N PHE A 150 -11.16 7.94 8.64
CA PHE A 150 -11.37 7.63 10.06
C PHE A 150 -10.15 6.98 10.71
N ASN A 151 -9.06 6.76 9.99
CA ASN A 151 -7.80 6.39 10.61
C ASN A 151 -7.28 7.54 11.47
N SER A 152 -6.80 7.23 12.65
CA SER A 152 -6.18 8.20 13.57
C SER A 152 -4.95 7.60 14.24
N ILE A 153 -3.82 8.23 14.02
CA ILE A 153 -2.55 7.88 14.65
C ILE A 153 -1.74 9.16 14.88
N SER A 154 -1.11 9.29 16.03
CA SER A 154 -0.28 10.46 16.30
C SER A 154 1.14 10.31 15.72
N PRO A 155 1.83 11.43 15.41
CA PRO A 155 3.24 11.40 15.04
C PRO A 155 4.12 10.70 16.08
N ASN A 156 3.81 10.86 17.38
CA ASN A 156 4.54 10.21 18.46
C ASN A 156 4.40 8.68 18.42
N GLN A 157 3.19 8.16 18.24
CA GLN A 157 2.95 6.71 18.07
C GLN A 157 3.71 6.15 16.87
N PHE A 158 3.74 6.91 15.75
CA PHE A 158 4.49 6.50 14.56
C PHE A 158 6.01 6.50 14.81
N THR A 159 6.56 7.52 15.48
CA THR A 159 8.00 7.56 15.79
C THR A 159 8.40 6.48 16.79
N GLN A 160 7.59 6.18 17.81
CA GLN A 160 7.82 5.05 18.71
C GLN A 160 7.92 3.73 17.94
N PHE A 161 7.00 3.49 16.99
CA PHE A 161 7.06 2.32 16.12
C PHE A 161 8.34 2.30 15.28
N LEU A 162 8.69 3.41 14.63
CA LEU A 162 9.91 3.53 13.82
C LEU A 162 11.18 3.27 14.64
N VAL A 163 11.26 3.80 15.86
CA VAL A 163 12.37 3.52 16.78
C VAL A 163 12.45 2.04 17.08
N SER A 164 11.33 1.38 17.35
CA SER A 164 11.28 -0.08 17.60
C SER A 164 11.78 -0.91 16.41
N LYS A 165 11.81 -0.34 15.19
CA LYS A 165 12.23 -0.97 13.93
C LYS A 165 13.58 -0.50 13.42
N SER A 166 14.23 0.45 14.07
CA SER A 166 15.44 1.13 13.58
C SER A 166 16.62 0.20 13.29
N LEU A 167 16.71 -0.94 13.98
CA LEU A 167 17.72 -1.97 13.78
C LEU A 167 17.29 -3.09 12.80
N ASN A 168 16.03 -3.11 12.37
CA ASN A 168 15.56 -4.10 11.40
C ASN A 168 15.91 -3.65 9.98
N THR A 169 17.01 -4.15 9.43
CA THR A 169 17.50 -3.77 8.11
C THR A 169 16.47 -4.03 7.01
N ILE A 170 15.73 -5.15 7.08
CA ILE A 170 14.70 -5.50 6.09
C ILE A 170 13.61 -4.43 6.08
N TYR A 171 13.14 -4.01 7.26
CA TYR A 171 12.13 -2.96 7.37
C TYR A 171 12.65 -1.62 6.88
N VAL A 172 13.81 -1.18 7.36
CA VAL A 172 14.41 0.12 6.99
C VAL A 172 14.65 0.19 5.48
N THR A 173 15.16 -0.86 4.86
CA THR A 173 15.44 -0.89 3.41
C THR A 173 14.18 -1.01 2.55
N SER A 174 13.05 -1.45 3.10
CA SER A 174 11.77 -1.44 2.39
C SER A 174 11.17 -0.04 2.21
N ILE A 175 11.62 0.95 3.01
CA ILE A 175 11.16 2.34 2.91
C ILE A 175 11.92 3.04 1.78
N PRO A 176 11.23 3.70 0.82
CA PRO A 176 11.88 4.32 -0.33
C PRO A 176 12.82 5.47 0.05
N ILE A 177 13.87 5.64 -0.75
CA ILE A 177 14.85 6.73 -0.62
C ILE A 177 14.26 7.99 -1.24
N ALA A 178 14.15 9.05 -0.45
CA ALA A 178 13.73 10.36 -0.92
C ALA A 178 14.73 10.95 -1.94
N GLY A 179 14.21 11.60 -2.97
CA GLY A 179 15.00 12.14 -4.07
C GLY A 179 15.38 11.12 -5.16
N LEU A 180 15.15 9.81 -4.92
CA LEU A 180 15.58 8.73 -5.82
C LEU A 180 14.47 7.74 -6.19
N GLN A 181 13.58 7.38 -5.27
CA GLN A 181 12.72 6.22 -5.45
C GLN A 181 11.22 6.52 -5.29
N GLY A 182 10.40 5.84 -6.10
CA GLY A 182 8.96 5.73 -5.97
C GLY A 182 8.23 7.07 -5.77
N THR A 183 7.26 7.07 -4.87
CA THR A 183 6.41 8.25 -4.61
C THR A 183 7.14 9.41 -3.96
N VAL A 184 8.37 9.24 -3.52
CA VAL A 184 9.20 10.28 -2.89
C VAL A 184 10.42 10.71 -3.72
N ALA A 185 10.50 10.26 -4.98
CA ALA A 185 11.60 10.60 -5.89
C ALA A 185 11.71 12.11 -6.20
N HIS A 186 10.63 12.86 -5.99
CA HIS A 186 10.57 14.28 -6.30
C HIS A 186 10.91 15.22 -5.13
N ILE A 187 11.06 14.69 -3.90
CA ILE A 187 11.37 15.46 -2.69
C ILE A 187 12.80 15.19 -2.22
N CYS A 188 13.35 16.08 -1.39
CA CYS A 188 14.67 15.94 -0.76
C CYS A 188 15.79 15.57 -1.76
N LYS A 189 15.78 16.13 -2.98
CA LYS A 189 16.85 15.94 -3.95
C LYS A 189 18.18 16.41 -3.37
N GLY A 190 19.24 15.65 -3.56
CA GLY A 190 20.56 15.91 -2.97
C GLY A 190 20.73 15.38 -1.55
N SER A 191 19.80 14.55 -1.05
CA SER A 191 19.94 13.89 0.27
C SER A 191 20.93 12.71 0.27
N GLU A 192 21.48 12.33 -0.88
CA GLU A 192 22.50 11.29 -1.04
C GLU A 192 22.13 9.95 -0.38
N GLY A 193 20.84 9.61 -0.35
CA GLY A 193 20.33 8.40 0.26
C GLY A 193 20.15 8.44 1.78
N LYS A 194 20.44 9.57 2.43
CA LYS A 194 20.34 9.74 3.89
C LYS A 194 18.91 9.84 4.41
N ILE A 195 17.93 10.07 3.53
CA ILE A 195 16.52 10.22 3.89
C ILE A 195 15.71 9.06 3.28
N ARG A 196 15.08 8.28 4.15
CA ARG A 196 14.13 7.23 3.76
C ARG A 196 12.79 7.52 4.39
N VAL A 197 11.78 7.81 3.57
CA VAL A 197 10.44 8.14 4.08
C VAL A 197 9.36 7.53 3.21
N LYS A 198 8.27 7.10 3.85
CA LYS A 198 7.01 6.74 3.19
C LYS A 198 6.10 7.96 3.16
N SER A 199 5.53 8.23 2.01
CA SER A 199 4.53 9.29 1.83
C SER A 199 3.10 8.78 2.11
N GLY A 200 2.26 9.66 2.64
CA GLY A 200 0.81 9.54 2.66
C GLY A 200 0.20 10.84 2.17
N THR A 201 -0.73 10.76 1.20
CA THR A 201 -1.38 11.94 0.64
C THR A 201 -2.86 11.65 0.38
N MET A 202 -3.70 12.50 0.92
CA MET A 202 -5.13 12.56 0.66
C MET A 202 -5.54 14.01 0.46
N ASN A 203 -6.82 14.27 0.14
CA ASN A 203 -7.31 15.63 0.11
C ASN A 203 -7.16 16.28 1.51
N GLY A 204 -6.47 17.41 1.57
CA GLY A 204 -6.19 18.12 2.82
C GLY A 204 -5.27 17.39 3.81
N THR A 205 -4.55 16.33 3.37
CA THR A 205 -3.62 15.59 4.24
C THR A 205 -2.34 15.26 3.50
N THR A 206 -1.20 15.56 4.13
CA THR A 206 0.14 15.21 3.62
C THR A 206 1.03 14.76 4.77
N CYS A 207 1.61 13.55 4.65
CA CYS A 207 2.41 12.93 5.68
C CYS A 207 3.70 12.33 5.12
N TYR A 208 4.77 12.40 5.91
CA TYR A 208 6.02 11.67 5.68
C TYR A 208 6.49 11.05 6.98
N SER A 209 6.79 9.75 6.97
CA SER A 209 7.31 9.04 8.15
C SER A 209 8.43 8.10 7.75
N GLY A 210 9.49 8.05 8.55
CA GLY A 210 10.65 7.20 8.25
C GLY A 210 11.90 7.60 9.00
N TYR A 211 13.05 7.61 8.33
CA TYR A 211 14.35 7.84 8.94
C TYR A 211 15.14 8.92 8.19
N VAL A 212 15.83 9.75 8.97
CA VAL A 212 16.81 10.72 8.48
C VAL A 212 18.15 10.41 9.13
N GLN A 213 19.19 10.24 8.32
CA GLN A 213 20.57 10.21 8.80
C GLN A 213 21.17 11.60 8.62
N THR A 214 21.69 12.18 9.70
CA THR A 214 22.35 13.49 9.65
C THR A 214 23.71 13.39 8.99
N ASN A 215 24.28 14.56 8.62
CA ASN A 215 25.65 14.63 8.11
C ASN A 215 26.67 14.19 9.15
N SER A 216 26.39 14.35 10.43
CA SER A 216 27.21 13.85 11.55
C SER A 216 27.08 12.33 11.79
N GLY A 217 26.19 11.64 11.07
CA GLY A 217 26.01 10.18 11.16
C GLY A 217 24.90 9.72 12.12
N ASN A 218 24.28 10.62 12.87
CA ASN A 218 23.16 10.29 13.74
C ASN A 218 21.92 9.89 12.91
N ARG A 219 21.11 8.95 13.41
CA ARG A 219 19.87 8.53 12.77
C ARG A 219 18.67 8.90 13.62
N TYR A 220 17.72 9.60 13.03
CA TYR A 220 16.46 9.98 13.66
C TYR A 220 15.28 9.28 12.99
N ALA A 221 14.33 8.83 13.81
CA ALA A 221 13.00 8.47 13.38
C ALA A 221 12.15 9.74 13.30
N VAL A 222 11.50 9.96 12.17
CA VAL A 222 10.72 11.18 11.91
C VAL A 222 9.30 10.84 11.48
N SER A 223 8.33 11.64 11.91
CA SER A 223 6.95 11.57 11.45
C SER A 223 6.35 12.97 11.37
N PHE A 224 6.04 13.40 10.17
CA PHE A 224 5.35 14.66 9.89
C PHE A 224 3.93 14.34 9.39
N MET A 225 2.94 14.95 10.02
CA MET A 225 1.54 14.78 9.66
C MET A 225 0.86 16.14 9.61
N VAL A 226 0.48 16.59 8.41
CA VAL A 226 -0.29 17.81 8.20
C VAL A 226 -1.68 17.41 7.73
N ASN A 227 -2.67 17.73 8.54
CA ASN A 227 -4.06 17.36 8.31
C ASN A 227 -4.94 18.60 8.14
N LYS A 228 -6.03 18.45 7.38
CA LYS A 228 -7.06 19.49 7.18
C LYS A 228 -6.50 20.81 6.63
N HIS A 229 -5.49 20.73 5.75
CA HIS A 229 -4.94 21.91 5.10
C HIS A 229 -5.70 22.22 3.80
N GLU A 230 -5.85 23.51 3.52
CA GLU A 230 -6.44 24.01 2.26
C GLU A 230 -5.38 24.32 1.20
N ALA A 231 -4.10 24.30 1.58
CA ALA A 231 -3.01 24.52 0.68
C ALA A 231 -2.88 23.39 -0.36
N LYS A 232 -2.37 23.71 -1.55
CA LYS A 232 -2.04 22.68 -2.55
C LYS A 232 -1.02 21.70 -1.94
N ASN A 233 -1.27 20.40 -2.07
CA ASN A 233 -0.39 19.34 -1.54
C ASN A 233 1.09 19.59 -1.87
N ARG A 234 1.42 20.07 -3.07
CA ARG A 234 2.79 20.38 -3.49
C ARG A 234 3.48 21.43 -2.60
N MET A 235 2.74 22.40 -2.08
CA MET A 235 3.31 23.42 -1.17
C MET A 235 3.66 22.78 0.19
N VAL A 236 2.75 21.98 0.74
CA VAL A 236 2.99 21.26 1.99
C VAL A 236 4.15 20.28 1.83
N GLN A 237 4.20 19.54 0.73
CA GLN A 237 5.32 18.65 0.41
C GLN A 237 6.66 19.39 0.37
N HIS A 238 6.69 20.60 -0.21
CA HIS A 238 7.90 21.42 -0.24
C HIS A 238 8.38 21.81 1.17
N VAL A 239 7.47 22.29 2.03
CA VAL A 239 7.79 22.64 3.42
C VAL A 239 8.32 21.44 4.20
N LEU A 240 7.64 20.28 4.10
CA LEU A 240 8.08 19.06 4.77
C LEU A 240 9.41 18.54 4.23
N SER A 241 9.63 18.65 2.93
CA SER A 241 10.91 18.31 2.29
C SER A 241 12.04 19.18 2.83
N THR A 242 11.81 20.50 2.99
CA THR A 242 12.78 21.43 3.57
C THR A 242 13.10 21.02 5.02
N ALA A 243 12.09 20.75 5.84
CA ALA A 243 12.30 20.33 7.22
C ALA A 243 13.12 19.02 7.32
N LEU A 244 12.86 18.03 6.46
CA LEU A 244 13.65 16.80 6.39
C LEU A 244 15.12 17.09 6.03
N MET A 245 15.36 17.98 5.07
CA MET A 245 16.72 18.37 4.65
C MET A 245 17.45 19.14 5.78
N GLU A 246 16.77 19.98 6.55
CA GLU A 246 17.37 20.68 7.69
C GLU A 246 17.77 19.70 8.81
N ILE A 247 16.93 18.69 9.13
CA ILE A 247 17.32 17.62 10.06
C ILE A 247 18.56 16.87 9.55
N MET A 248 18.62 16.56 8.25
CA MET A 248 19.80 15.90 7.67
C MET A 248 21.07 16.73 7.82
N ARG A 249 20.98 18.07 7.71
CA ARG A 249 22.10 19.00 7.82
C ARG A 249 22.51 19.31 9.24
N SER A 250 21.63 19.04 10.22
CA SER A 250 21.94 19.29 11.63
C SER A 250 23.12 18.43 12.11
N ASN A 251 23.86 18.96 13.06
CA ASN A 251 25.03 18.30 13.68
C ASN A 251 24.61 17.35 14.80
#